data_22021a9614dbbc4d9fcdc43ef71ad9c4
#
_entry.id   22021a9614dbbc4d9fcdc43ef71ad9c4
#
_cell.length_a   1.000
_cell.length_b   1.000
_cell.length_c   1.000
_cell.angle_alpha   90.00
_cell.angle_beta   90.00
_cell.angle_gamma   90.00
#
_symmetry.space_group_name_H-M   'P 1'
#
loop_
_entity.id
_entity.type
_entity.pdbx_description
1 polymer ?
#
loop_
_entity_poly.entity_id
_entity_poly.type
_entity_poly.pdbx_seq_one_letter_code
_entity_poly.pdbx_strand_id
1 'polypeptide(L)'
;MYKNFIFDLYGTLIDIHTDEEGEQTWDGFADWLTAHGMPYSGSEAREIYKAEEAALRAKPSPYRYAEIDIIPVFALICRRRRPEISDDEIWQAGECFRRISTKKIRLYDNSRKVLDGLRAAGKKIYLLSNAQRVFTWQELERTGITDCFDDIFISSDEGCQKPDAAFFKKLIDKHGLDVKDCVMIGNDGSADIAGANAVGMDALYVRTGISPQGDSIPECKYVFEDGDIGHVLELIAKR
;
A
#
# COMPACT_ATOMS: atom_id res chain seq x y z
N MET A 1 -8.25 -25.98 3.76
CA MET A 1 -7.48 -25.46 2.60
C MET A 1 -7.99 -24.05 2.30
N TYR A 2 -7.12 -23.06 2.22
CA TYR A 2 -7.54 -21.66 1.98
C TYR A 2 -8.19 -21.51 0.60
N LYS A 3 -9.21 -20.66 0.55
CA LYS A 3 -9.90 -20.23 -0.68
C LYS A 3 -9.51 -18.82 -1.07
N ASN A 4 -9.19 -17.97 -0.05
CA ASN A 4 -8.95 -16.56 -0.18
C ASN A 4 -7.54 -16.21 0.31
N PHE A 5 -6.75 -15.58 -0.55
CA PHE A 5 -5.38 -15.16 -0.29
C PHE A 5 -5.35 -13.63 -0.29
N ILE A 6 -5.01 -13.04 0.86
CA ILE A 6 -4.97 -11.60 1.04
C ILE A 6 -3.50 -11.20 1.14
N PHE A 7 -3.05 -10.31 0.25
CA PHE A 7 -1.66 -9.90 0.18
C PHE A 7 -1.50 -8.46 0.65
N ASP A 8 -0.44 -8.22 1.41
CA ASP A 8 0.18 -6.92 1.44
C ASP A 8 0.95 -6.65 0.13
N LEU A 9 1.32 -5.40 -0.13
CA LEU A 9 1.98 -5.00 -1.37
C LEU A 9 3.48 -4.77 -1.19
N TYR A 10 3.81 -3.71 -0.44
CA TYR A 10 5.19 -3.21 -0.33
C TYR A 10 6.00 -4.03 0.68
N GLY A 11 7.08 -4.63 0.19
CA GLY A 11 7.85 -5.56 1.00
C GLY A 11 7.35 -7.01 0.92
N THR A 12 6.19 -7.23 0.29
CA THR A 12 5.61 -8.57 0.11
C THR A 12 5.59 -8.99 -1.36
N LEU A 13 4.94 -8.21 -2.21
CA LEU A 13 4.89 -8.44 -3.67
C LEU A 13 5.83 -7.52 -4.43
N ILE A 14 6.01 -6.29 -3.95
CA ILE A 14 6.82 -5.24 -4.59
C ILE A 14 7.99 -4.85 -3.69
N ASP A 15 9.19 -4.90 -4.26
CA ASP A 15 10.41 -4.32 -3.70
C ASP A 15 10.52 -2.88 -4.17
N ILE A 16 10.31 -1.94 -3.24
CA ILE A 16 10.30 -0.51 -3.52
C ILE A 16 11.26 0.24 -2.61
N HIS A 17 11.86 1.29 -3.15
CA HIS A 17 12.60 2.29 -2.38
C HIS A 17 12.20 3.68 -2.85
N THR A 18 11.72 4.51 -1.94
CA THR A 18 11.33 5.89 -2.18
C THR A 18 12.12 6.84 -1.29
N ASP A 19 12.32 8.04 -1.76
CA ASP A 19 12.95 9.14 -1.04
C ASP A 19 12.03 10.37 -1.09
N GLU A 20 10.97 10.35 -0.28
CA GLU A 20 9.98 11.43 -0.19
C GLU A 20 10.49 12.61 0.65
N GLU A 21 11.56 12.42 1.43
CA GLU A 21 12.16 13.45 2.26
C GLU A 21 13.31 14.20 1.56
N GLY A 22 13.84 13.62 0.48
CA GLY A 22 15.01 14.15 -0.22
C GLY A 22 14.78 15.50 -0.86
N GLU A 23 15.74 16.42 -0.76
CA GLU A 23 15.72 17.75 -1.38
C GLU A 23 15.50 17.65 -2.90
N GLN A 24 16.20 16.71 -3.56
CA GLN A 24 16.05 16.48 -5.00
C GLN A 24 14.63 16.07 -5.41
N THR A 25 13.90 15.38 -4.56
CA THR A 25 12.50 15.04 -4.81
C THR A 25 11.62 16.27 -4.81
N TRP A 26 11.83 17.15 -3.84
CA TRP A 26 11.04 18.39 -3.72
C TRP A 26 11.39 19.40 -4.80
N ASP A 27 12.65 19.51 -5.17
CA ASP A 27 13.08 20.38 -6.28
C ASP A 27 12.50 19.89 -7.61
N GLY A 28 12.58 18.58 -7.88
CA GLY A 28 11.99 18.01 -9.09
C GLY A 28 10.46 18.14 -9.13
N PHE A 29 9.78 18.05 -7.98
CA PHE A 29 8.35 18.30 -7.92
C PHE A 29 8.01 19.79 -8.13
N ALA A 30 8.80 20.70 -7.57
CA ALA A 30 8.64 22.15 -7.79
C ALA A 30 8.88 22.54 -9.27
N ASP A 31 9.83 21.90 -9.94
CA ASP A 31 10.06 22.08 -11.38
C ASP A 31 8.83 21.64 -12.17
N TRP A 32 8.24 20.49 -11.83
CA TRP A 32 7.01 20.02 -12.46
C TRP A 32 5.85 20.99 -12.23
N LEU A 33 5.64 21.45 -10.98
CA LEU A 33 4.60 22.43 -10.64
C LEU A 33 4.78 23.71 -11.43
N THR A 34 6.00 24.22 -11.54
CA THR A 34 6.34 25.45 -12.29
C THR A 34 6.03 25.29 -13.78
N ALA A 35 6.39 24.15 -14.38
CA ALA A 35 6.06 23.84 -15.76
C ALA A 35 4.55 23.78 -16.04
N HIS A 36 3.74 23.53 -15.00
CA HIS A 36 2.28 23.52 -15.09
C HIS A 36 1.62 24.82 -14.61
N GLY A 37 2.38 25.92 -14.54
CA GLY A 37 1.87 27.25 -14.19
C GLY A 37 1.68 27.48 -12.68
N MET A 38 2.29 26.66 -11.86
CA MET A 38 2.22 26.72 -10.40
C MET A 38 3.62 26.87 -9.79
N PRO A 39 4.24 28.07 -9.86
CA PRO A 39 5.61 28.27 -9.44
C PRO A 39 5.76 28.13 -7.91
N TYR A 40 6.67 27.24 -7.49
CA TYR A 40 7.13 27.00 -6.14
C TYR A 40 8.63 26.74 -6.11
N SER A 41 9.27 26.99 -4.96
CA SER A 41 10.53 26.34 -4.63
C SER A 41 10.25 24.95 -4.01
N GLY A 42 11.24 24.05 -4.06
CA GLY A 42 11.12 22.74 -3.41
C GLY A 42 10.84 22.87 -1.92
N SER A 43 11.51 23.79 -1.23
CA SER A 43 11.30 24.04 0.20
C SER A 43 9.87 24.54 0.50
N GLU A 44 9.35 25.49 -0.28
CA GLU A 44 8.01 26.02 -0.10
C GLU A 44 6.93 24.93 -0.30
N ALA A 45 7.05 24.13 -1.36
CA ALA A 45 6.12 23.03 -1.62
C ALA A 45 6.16 21.98 -0.48
N ARG A 46 7.37 21.65 0.01
CA ARG A 46 7.56 20.72 1.14
C ARG A 46 6.92 21.23 2.43
N GLU A 47 7.13 22.50 2.78
CA GLU A 47 6.56 23.10 3.97
C GLU A 47 5.03 23.05 3.96
N ILE A 48 4.41 23.40 2.82
CA ILE A 48 2.95 23.34 2.65
C ILE A 48 2.47 21.88 2.79
N TYR A 49 3.14 20.96 2.12
CA TYR A 49 2.80 19.53 2.18
C TYR A 49 2.81 19.01 3.62
N LYS A 50 3.92 19.21 4.34
CA LYS A 50 4.08 18.73 5.72
C LYS A 50 3.07 19.36 6.69
N ALA A 51 2.80 20.66 6.53
CA ALA A 51 1.82 21.35 7.36
C ALA A 51 0.41 20.80 7.15
N GLU A 52 -0.01 20.60 5.91
CA GLU A 52 -1.35 20.10 5.60
C GLU A 52 -1.50 18.62 5.94
N GLU A 53 -0.49 17.78 5.64
CA GLU A 53 -0.47 16.38 6.06
C GLU A 53 -0.67 16.26 7.58
N ALA A 54 0.08 17.04 8.36
CA ALA A 54 -0.04 17.05 9.81
C ALA A 54 -1.43 17.52 10.27
N ALA A 55 -2.01 18.53 9.61
CA ALA A 55 -3.36 19.01 9.91
C ALA A 55 -4.43 17.95 9.60
N LEU A 56 -4.27 17.18 8.51
CA LEU A 56 -5.19 16.08 8.19
C LEU A 56 -5.08 14.95 9.21
N ARG A 57 -3.85 14.55 9.58
CA ARG A 57 -3.61 13.50 10.58
C ARG A 57 -4.10 13.88 11.99
N ALA A 58 -4.16 15.16 12.32
CA ALA A 58 -4.68 15.64 13.59
C ALA A 58 -6.22 15.62 13.70
N LYS A 59 -6.93 15.38 12.60
CA LYS A 59 -8.41 15.31 12.63
C LYS A 59 -8.88 14.09 13.41
N PRO A 60 -9.98 14.21 14.17
CA PRO A 60 -10.56 13.06 14.85
C PRO A 60 -10.95 11.95 13.87
N SER A 61 -10.68 10.69 14.25
CA SER A 61 -11.05 9.52 13.49
C SER A 61 -11.76 8.52 14.41
N PRO A 62 -12.72 7.74 13.92
CA PRO A 62 -13.33 6.65 14.66
C PRO A 62 -12.40 5.43 14.77
N TYR A 63 -11.31 5.40 14.01
CA TYR A 63 -10.38 4.28 13.93
C TYR A 63 -9.18 4.49 14.85
N ARG A 64 -8.71 3.42 15.48
CA ARG A 64 -7.50 3.45 16.29
C ARG A 64 -6.24 3.71 15.42
N TYR A 65 -6.22 3.12 14.24
CA TYR A 65 -5.17 3.30 13.24
C TYR A 65 -5.77 4.00 12.04
N ALA A 66 -5.96 5.30 12.20
CA ALA A 66 -6.51 6.16 11.15
C ALA A 66 -5.53 6.28 9.97
N GLU A 67 -6.09 6.39 8.77
CA GLU A 67 -5.36 6.77 7.58
C GLU A 67 -6.00 8.01 6.96
N ILE A 68 -5.20 8.83 6.29
CA ILE A 68 -5.65 10.00 5.54
C ILE A 68 -5.58 9.71 4.04
N ASP A 69 -6.41 10.40 3.26
CA ASP A 69 -6.16 10.57 1.83
C ASP A 69 -5.23 11.77 1.64
N ILE A 70 -4.15 11.59 0.88
CA ILE A 70 -3.15 12.64 0.63
C ILE A 70 -3.55 13.59 -0.51
N ILE A 71 -4.55 13.25 -1.32
CA ILE A 71 -5.01 14.09 -2.44
C ILE A 71 -5.37 15.51 -2.01
N PRO A 72 -6.03 15.76 -0.87
CA PRO A 72 -6.28 17.12 -0.39
C PRO A 72 -5.02 17.97 -0.19
N VAL A 73 -3.89 17.35 0.14
CA VAL A 73 -2.59 18.05 0.27
C VAL A 73 -2.12 18.56 -1.10
N PHE A 74 -2.15 17.69 -2.12
CA PHE A 74 -1.82 18.09 -3.48
C PHE A 74 -2.81 19.13 -4.02
N ALA A 75 -4.09 18.98 -3.71
CA ALA A 75 -5.11 19.94 -4.07
C ALA A 75 -4.84 21.32 -3.47
N LEU A 76 -4.42 21.39 -2.19
CA LEU A 76 -4.06 22.65 -1.54
C LEU A 76 -2.87 23.31 -2.23
N ILE A 77 -1.79 22.55 -2.49
CA ILE A 77 -0.59 23.06 -3.17
C ILE A 77 -0.98 23.63 -4.55
N CYS A 78 -1.68 22.85 -5.34
CA CYS A 78 -2.03 23.23 -6.70
C CYS A 78 -2.98 24.44 -6.74
N ARG A 79 -4.09 24.41 -5.98
CA ARG A 79 -5.13 25.44 -5.99
C ARG A 79 -4.69 26.78 -5.42
N ARG A 80 -3.66 26.81 -4.60
CA ARG A 80 -3.07 28.10 -4.13
C ARG A 80 -2.50 28.95 -5.26
N ARG A 81 -2.03 28.33 -6.33
CA ARG A 81 -1.44 29.04 -7.50
C ARG A 81 -2.36 29.00 -8.72
N ARG A 82 -3.21 27.96 -8.81
CA ARG A 82 -4.12 27.77 -9.94
C ARG A 82 -5.47 27.26 -9.44
N PRO A 83 -6.35 28.19 -8.98
CA PRO A 83 -7.61 27.83 -8.29
C PRO A 83 -8.56 26.93 -9.10
N GLU A 84 -8.54 27.06 -10.44
CA GLU A 84 -9.42 26.33 -11.38
C GLU A 84 -8.83 25.01 -11.88
N ILE A 85 -7.71 24.57 -11.31
CA ILE A 85 -7.10 23.27 -11.70
C ILE A 85 -8.09 22.12 -11.48
N SER A 86 -8.16 21.22 -12.45
CA SER A 86 -9.03 20.04 -12.39
C SER A 86 -8.53 18.99 -11.39
N ASP A 87 -9.44 18.11 -10.93
CA ASP A 87 -9.08 17.02 -10.03
C ASP A 87 -8.16 16.00 -10.73
N ASP A 88 -8.28 15.80 -12.05
CA ASP A 88 -7.36 14.95 -12.82
C ASP A 88 -5.93 15.50 -12.82
N GLU A 89 -5.74 16.82 -12.94
CA GLU A 89 -4.42 17.43 -12.89
C GLU A 89 -3.84 17.40 -11.45
N ILE A 90 -4.68 17.49 -10.43
CA ILE A 90 -4.26 17.30 -9.03
C ILE A 90 -3.80 15.85 -8.81
N TRP A 91 -4.53 14.88 -9.36
CA TRP A 91 -4.13 13.49 -9.33
C TRP A 91 -2.76 13.28 -10.00
N GLN A 92 -2.56 13.86 -11.18
CA GLN A 92 -1.28 13.83 -11.89
C GLN A 92 -0.13 14.45 -11.08
N ALA A 93 -0.40 15.48 -10.27
CA ALA A 93 0.60 16.05 -9.36
C ALA A 93 1.05 15.02 -8.32
N GLY A 94 0.12 14.29 -7.71
CA GLY A 94 0.41 13.20 -6.77
C GLY A 94 1.19 12.06 -7.42
N GLU A 95 0.77 11.62 -8.61
CA GLU A 95 1.51 10.59 -9.39
C GLU A 95 2.93 11.06 -9.75
N CYS A 96 3.07 12.32 -10.13
CA CYS A 96 4.37 12.88 -10.47
C CYS A 96 5.30 12.92 -9.25
N PHE A 97 4.82 13.41 -8.11
CA PHE A 97 5.57 13.39 -6.85
C PHE A 97 6.07 11.98 -6.52
N ARG A 98 5.17 10.98 -6.59
CA ARG A 98 5.53 9.59 -6.31
C ARG A 98 6.57 9.05 -7.30
N ARG A 99 6.43 9.37 -8.59
CA ARG A 99 7.39 8.96 -9.61
C ARG A 99 8.77 9.56 -9.39
N ILE A 100 8.86 10.83 -9.00
CA ILE A 100 10.13 11.52 -8.71
C ILE A 100 10.79 10.95 -7.46
N SER A 101 10.02 10.67 -6.42
CA SER A 101 10.52 10.10 -5.16
C SER A 101 10.95 8.65 -5.30
N THR A 102 10.42 7.89 -6.28
CA THR A 102 10.72 6.47 -6.44
C THR A 102 12.12 6.24 -7.03
N LYS A 103 13.01 5.66 -6.25
CA LYS A 103 14.39 5.30 -6.66
C LYS A 103 14.47 3.88 -7.23
N LYS A 104 13.60 2.99 -6.77
CA LYS A 104 13.51 1.59 -7.20
C LYS A 104 12.09 1.10 -7.08
N ILE A 105 11.63 0.34 -8.07
CA ILE A 105 10.39 -0.43 -7.99
C ILE A 105 10.51 -1.67 -8.89
N ARG A 106 10.23 -2.84 -8.33
CA ARG A 106 10.16 -4.11 -9.07
C ARG A 106 9.33 -5.11 -8.28
N LEU A 107 8.83 -6.14 -8.94
CA LEU A 107 8.29 -7.31 -8.24
C LEU A 107 9.42 -8.07 -7.54
N TYR A 108 9.12 -8.66 -6.37
CA TYR A 108 9.99 -9.71 -5.83
C TYR A 108 9.98 -10.92 -6.74
N ASP A 109 11.05 -11.70 -6.68
CA ASP A 109 11.13 -12.96 -7.38
C ASP A 109 9.95 -13.86 -6.96
N ASN A 110 9.37 -14.57 -7.91
CA ASN A 110 8.17 -15.40 -7.75
C ASN A 110 6.84 -14.67 -7.49
N SER A 111 6.76 -13.35 -7.24
CA SER A 111 5.48 -12.65 -6.99
C SER A 111 4.46 -12.91 -8.11
N ARG A 112 4.84 -12.70 -9.37
CA ARG A 112 3.95 -12.96 -10.51
C ARG A 112 3.56 -14.43 -10.61
N LYS A 113 4.51 -15.35 -10.45
CA LYS A 113 4.26 -16.79 -10.49
C LYS A 113 3.28 -17.24 -9.40
N VAL A 114 3.36 -16.65 -8.19
CA VAL A 114 2.42 -16.96 -7.10
C VAL A 114 1.02 -16.51 -7.46
N LEU A 115 0.85 -15.27 -7.91
CA LEU A 115 -0.46 -14.74 -8.29
C LEU A 115 -1.11 -15.55 -9.42
N ASP A 116 -0.34 -15.85 -10.47
CA ASP A 116 -0.81 -16.66 -11.60
C ASP A 116 -1.14 -18.10 -11.17
N GLY A 117 -0.33 -18.70 -10.30
CA GLY A 117 -0.54 -20.06 -9.77
C GLY A 117 -1.79 -20.17 -8.90
N LEU A 118 -2.05 -19.17 -8.05
CA LEU A 118 -3.26 -19.10 -7.25
C LEU A 118 -4.51 -18.95 -8.12
N ARG A 119 -4.48 -18.08 -9.13
CA ARG A 119 -5.57 -17.92 -10.09
C ARG A 119 -5.84 -19.21 -10.87
N ALA A 120 -4.80 -19.88 -11.36
CA ALA A 120 -4.91 -21.17 -12.04
C ALA A 120 -5.53 -22.26 -11.16
N ALA A 121 -5.30 -22.19 -9.84
CA ALA A 121 -5.91 -23.06 -8.84
C ALA A 121 -7.34 -22.63 -8.41
N GLY A 122 -7.93 -21.62 -9.06
CA GLY A 122 -9.26 -21.11 -8.76
C GLY A 122 -9.39 -20.41 -7.41
N LYS A 123 -8.29 -19.87 -6.89
CA LYS A 123 -8.27 -19.13 -5.62
C LYS A 123 -8.67 -17.68 -5.84
N LYS A 124 -9.24 -17.06 -4.80
CA LYS A 124 -9.51 -15.63 -4.75
C LYS A 124 -8.30 -14.91 -4.19
N ILE A 125 -7.98 -13.78 -4.79
CA ILE A 125 -6.78 -13.00 -4.46
C ILE A 125 -7.19 -11.55 -4.20
N TYR A 126 -6.85 -11.06 -3.02
CA TYR A 126 -7.16 -9.68 -2.60
C TYR A 126 -5.88 -8.95 -2.22
N LEU A 127 -5.87 -7.65 -2.47
CA LEU A 127 -4.83 -6.76 -1.95
C LEU A 127 -5.38 -6.00 -0.75
N LEU A 128 -4.61 -5.93 0.34
CA LEU A 128 -4.90 -5.15 1.54
C LEU A 128 -3.63 -4.39 1.96
N SER A 129 -3.49 -3.14 1.51
CA SER A 129 -2.25 -2.38 1.62
C SER A 129 -2.40 -1.08 2.41
N ASN A 130 -1.46 -0.83 3.33
CA ASN A 130 -1.27 0.47 3.97
C ASN A 130 -0.56 1.39 2.97
N ALA A 131 -1.33 2.25 2.30
CA ALA A 131 -0.83 3.02 1.17
C ALA A 131 -1.74 4.19 0.79
N GLN A 132 -1.26 5.02 -0.13
CA GLN A 132 -2.03 6.08 -0.77
C GLN A 132 -2.44 5.66 -2.19
N ARG A 133 -3.74 5.72 -2.52
CA ARG A 133 -4.25 5.29 -3.83
C ARG A 133 -3.53 5.97 -4.99
N VAL A 134 -3.34 7.27 -4.92
CA VAL A 134 -2.69 8.06 -5.97
C VAL A 134 -1.27 7.57 -6.28
N PHE A 135 -0.58 6.98 -5.30
CA PHE A 135 0.75 6.41 -5.49
C PHE A 135 0.68 4.96 -5.99
N THR A 136 -0.15 4.17 -5.32
CA THR A 136 -0.21 2.71 -5.49
C THR A 136 -0.77 2.30 -6.85
N TRP A 137 -1.76 3.03 -7.37
CA TRP A 137 -2.44 2.62 -8.60
C TRP A 137 -1.48 2.55 -9.79
N GLN A 138 -0.70 3.63 -10.01
CA GLN A 138 0.30 3.64 -11.08
C GLN A 138 1.42 2.59 -10.88
N GLU A 139 1.72 2.21 -9.64
CA GLU A 139 2.74 1.20 -9.33
C GLU A 139 2.25 -0.21 -9.61
N LEU A 140 0.97 -0.51 -9.35
CA LEU A 140 0.32 -1.75 -9.76
C LEU A 140 0.28 -1.90 -11.29
N GLU A 141 -0.07 -0.82 -11.99
CA GLU A 141 -0.06 -0.79 -13.47
C GLU A 141 1.34 -1.01 -14.04
N ARG A 142 2.33 -0.28 -13.52
CA ARG A 142 3.75 -0.40 -13.96
C ARG A 142 4.34 -1.78 -13.73
N THR A 143 3.93 -2.46 -12.65
CA THR A 143 4.37 -3.82 -12.34
C THR A 143 3.52 -4.90 -13.01
N GLY A 144 2.41 -4.51 -13.64
CA GLY A 144 1.55 -5.38 -14.42
C GLY A 144 0.77 -6.41 -13.59
N ILE A 145 0.49 -6.10 -12.31
CA ILE A 145 -0.23 -7.02 -11.41
C ILE A 145 -1.64 -6.56 -11.03
N THR A 146 -2.10 -5.43 -11.54
CA THR A 146 -3.43 -4.87 -11.22
C THR A 146 -4.53 -5.91 -11.44
N ASP A 147 -4.53 -6.59 -12.58
CA ASP A 147 -5.53 -7.59 -12.96
C ASP A 147 -5.39 -8.94 -12.24
N CYS A 148 -4.39 -9.07 -11.38
CA CYS A 148 -4.19 -10.31 -10.60
C CYS A 148 -5.14 -10.40 -9.40
N PHE A 149 -5.73 -9.30 -8.97
CA PHE A 149 -6.58 -9.23 -7.78
C PHE A 149 -8.07 -9.26 -8.14
N ASP A 150 -8.85 -9.98 -7.33
CA ASP A 150 -10.32 -9.92 -7.38
C ASP A 150 -10.83 -8.58 -6.81
N ASP A 151 -10.09 -8.00 -5.83
CA ASP A 151 -10.33 -6.65 -5.34
C ASP A 151 -9.08 -6.06 -4.67
N ILE A 152 -9.02 -4.73 -4.59
CA ILE A 152 -7.88 -3.95 -4.11
C ILE A 152 -8.35 -2.98 -3.03
N PHE A 153 -7.91 -3.21 -1.79
CA PHE A 153 -8.16 -2.34 -0.64
C PHE A 153 -6.90 -1.56 -0.28
N ILE A 154 -7.01 -0.25 -0.35
CA ILE A 154 -5.94 0.70 -0.01
C ILE A 154 -6.39 1.53 1.18
N SER A 155 -5.55 1.67 2.20
CA SER A 155 -5.92 2.31 3.47
C SER A 155 -6.39 3.75 3.32
N SER A 156 -5.86 4.50 2.37
CA SER A 156 -6.29 5.89 2.11
C SER A 156 -7.74 6.00 1.66
N ASP A 157 -8.28 4.98 0.94
CA ASP A 157 -9.67 4.99 0.52
C ASP A 157 -10.62 4.65 1.67
N GLU A 158 -10.12 3.91 2.64
CA GLU A 158 -10.91 3.32 3.70
C GLU A 158 -10.86 4.11 5.03
N GLY A 159 -9.95 5.09 5.11
CA GLY A 159 -9.73 5.94 6.27
C GLY A 159 -9.14 5.22 7.49
N CYS A 160 -8.72 3.97 7.32
CA CYS A 160 -8.08 3.15 8.35
C CYS A 160 -7.05 2.20 7.74
N GLN A 161 -6.07 1.80 8.53
CA GLN A 161 -4.94 0.99 8.08
C GLN A 161 -4.69 -0.20 9.01
N LYS A 162 -3.97 -1.22 8.53
CA LYS A 162 -3.48 -2.33 9.36
C LYS A 162 -2.60 -1.78 10.50
N PRO A 163 -2.66 -2.31 11.71
CA PRO A 163 -3.36 -3.53 12.13
C PRO A 163 -4.82 -3.32 12.61
N ASP A 164 -5.50 -2.22 12.24
CA ASP A 164 -6.88 -2.03 12.67
C ASP A 164 -7.78 -3.16 12.14
N ALA A 165 -8.46 -3.86 13.04
CA ALA A 165 -9.41 -4.90 12.68
C ALA A 165 -10.51 -4.38 11.73
N ALA A 166 -10.84 -3.10 11.80
CA ALA A 166 -11.85 -2.49 10.93
C ALA A 166 -11.43 -2.57 9.45
N PHE A 167 -10.15 -2.39 9.12
CA PHE A 167 -9.66 -2.47 7.75
C PHE A 167 -9.81 -3.89 7.18
N PHE A 168 -9.46 -4.91 7.96
CA PHE A 168 -9.68 -6.31 7.57
C PHE A 168 -11.18 -6.63 7.43
N LYS A 169 -12.01 -6.16 8.37
CA LYS A 169 -13.46 -6.39 8.34
C LYS A 169 -14.12 -5.79 7.10
N LYS A 170 -13.71 -4.61 6.63
CA LYS A 170 -14.24 -4.03 5.39
C LYS A 170 -14.09 -4.98 4.20
N LEU A 171 -12.93 -5.61 4.03
CA LEU A 171 -12.71 -6.61 2.99
C LEU A 171 -13.55 -7.87 3.24
N ILE A 172 -13.54 -8.39 4.46
CA ILE A 172 -14.27 -9.60 4.85
C ILE A 172 -15.78 -9.41 4.58
N ASP A 173 -16.37 -8.31 5.06
CA ASP A 173 -17.78 -8.02 4.95
C ASP A 173 -18.21 -7.76 3.50
N LYS A 174 -17.41 -6.99 2.73
CA LYS A 174 -17.70 -6.71 1.31
C LYS A 174 -17.82 -7.98 0.47
N HIS A 175 -16.99 -8.99 0.75
CA HIS A 175 -16.95 -10.23 -0.01
C HIS A 175 -17.59 -11.43 0.70
N GLY A 176 -18.16 -11.26 1.89
CA GLY A 176 -18.78 -12.33 2.67
C GLY A 176 -17.82 -13.47 2.97
N LEU A 177 -16.56 -13.16 3.32
CA LEU A 177 -15.52 -14.17 3.49
C LEU A 177 -15.65 -14.90 4.82
N ASP A 178 -15.51 -16.24 4.81
CA ASP A 178 -15.23 -16.98 6.03
C ASP A 178 -13.73 -16.84 6.36
N VAL A 179 -13.43 -16.24 7.51
CA VAL A 179 -12.06 -15.98 7.97
C VAL A 179 -11.22 -17.25 8.03
N LYS A 180 -11.85 -18.41 8.33
CA LYS A 180 -11.17 -19.71 8.37
C LYS A 180 -10.68 -20.19 6.98
N ASP A 181 -11.28 -19.68 5.93
CA ASP A 181 -10.88 -19.95 4.54
C ASP A 181 -9.88 -18.91 4.00
N CYS A 182 -9.46 -17.94 4.83
CA CYS A 182 -8.58 -16.82 4.48
C CYS A 182 -7.18 -17.00 5.06
N VAL A 183 -6.19 -16.45 4.35
CA VAL A 183 -4.82 -16.29 4.87
C VAL A 183 -4.29 -14.92 4.45
N MET A 184 -3.75 -14.17 5.42
CA MET A 184 -3.00 -12.93 5.17
C MET A 184 -1.55 -13.26 4.88
N ILE A 185 -0.97 -12.69 3.84
CA ILE A 185 0.44 -12.81 3.48
C ILE A 185 1.06 -11.42 3.55
N GLY A 186 2.06 -11.23 4.39
CA GLY A 186 2.70 -9.95 4.57
C GLY A 186 4.09 -10.01 5.18
N ASN A 187 4.81 -8.89 5.16
CA ASN A 187 6.19 -8.74 5.66
C ASN A 187 6.31 -7.88 6.92
N ASP A 188 5.20 -7.36 7.42
CA ASP A 188 5.15 -6.54 8.63
C ASP A 188 4.41 -7.27 9.75
N GLY A 189 5.16 -7.72 10.78
CA GLY A 189 4.58 -8.42 11.93
C GLY A 189 3.58 -7.57 12.70
N SER A 190 3.85 -6.27 12.82
CA SER A 190 3.05 -5.33 13.60
C SER A 190 1.77 -4.87 12.88
N ALA A 191 1.77 -4.90 11.57
CA ALA A 191 0.63 -4.51 10.74
C ALA A 191 -0.13 -5.72 10.18
N ASP A 192 0.54 -6.58 9.39
CA ASP A 192 -0.10 -7.68 8.67
C ASP A 192 -0.53 -8.80 9.61
N ILE A 193 0.44 -9.30 10.39
CA ILE A 193 0.23 -10.47 11.24
C ILE A 193 -0.64 -10.11 12.44
N ALA A 194 -0.33 -9.00 13.12
CA ALA A 194 -1.14 -8.53 14.25
C ALA A 194 -2.59 -8.22 13.83
N GLY A 195 -2.78 -7.61 12.66
CA GLY A 195 -4.10 -7.29 12.13
C GLY A 195 -4.91 -8.55 11.75
N ALA A 196 -4.27 -9.52 11.09
CA ALA A 196 -4.90 -10.81 10.78
C ALA A 196 -5.32 -11.55 12.05
N ASN A 197 -4.43 -11.61 13.06
CA ASN A 197 -4.73 -12.20 14.36
C ASN A 197 -5.92 -11.53 15.07
N ALA A 198 -6.02 -10.19 14.96
CA ALA A 198 -7.13 -9.44 15.59
C ALA A 198 -8.51 -9.79 15.03
N VAL A 199 -8.58 -10.38 13.83
CA VAL A 199 -9.82 -10.86 13.22
C VAL A 199 -9.93 -12.40 13.20
N GLY A 200 -8.96 -13.11 13.79
CA GLY A 200 -8.93 -14.59 13.81
C GLY A 200 -8.59 -15.23 12.47
N MET A 201 -7.89 -14.50 11.60
CA MET A 201 -7.41 -14.95 10.29
C MET A 201 -6.03 -15.57 10.41
N ASP A 202 -5.80 -16.70 9.76
CA ASP A 202 -4.46 -17.27 9.64
C ASP A 202 -3.53 -16.28 8.90
N ALA A 203 -2.26 -16.24 9.31
CA ALA A 203 -1.26 -15.38 8.70
C ALA A 203 -0.01 -16.15 8.29
N LEU A 204 0.66 -15.60 7.27
CA LEU A 204 1.94 -16.02 6.74
C LEU A 204 2.86 -14.80 6.69
N TYR A 205 3.97 -14.89 7.41
CA TYR A 205 5.00 -13.86 7.39
C TYR A 205 6.10 -14.21 6.41
N VAL A 206 6.46 -13.24 5.55
CA VAL A 206 7.59 -13.35 4.61
C VAL A 206 8.62 -12.30 4.98
N ARG A 207 9.81 -12.72 5.41
CA ARG A 207 10.89 -11.78 5.74
C ARG A 207 11.59 -11.31 4.47
N THR A 208 11.48 -10.03 4.17
CA THR A 208 12.15 -9.40 3.04
C THR A 208 13.14 -8.32 3.50
N GLY A 209 13.89 -7.75 2.55
CA GLY A 209 14.89 -6.72 2.86
C GLY A 209 14.33 -5.41 3.44
N ILE A 210 13.02 -5.17 3.28
CA ILE A 210 12.35 -3.98 3.82
C ILE A 210 11.35 -4.32 4.95
N SER A 211 11.37 -5.55 5.45
CA SER A 211 10.62 -5.90 6.67
C SER A 211 11.11 -5.06 7.85
N PRO A 212 10.21 -4.60 8.75
CA PRO A 212 10.61 -3.85 9.93
C PRO A 212 11.67 -4.59 10.76
N GLN A 213 12.71 -3.86 11.16
CA GLN A 213 13.83 -4.42 11.91
C GLN A 213 13.52 -4.47 13.42
N GLY A 214 13.83 -5.59 14.07
CA GLY A 214 13.72 -5.71 15.51
C GLY A 214 12.33 -6.00 16.07
N ASP A 215 11.31 -6.10 15.23
CA ASP A 215 9.98 -6.48 15.67
C ASP A 215 9.90 -7.97 16.01
N SER A 216 9.31 -8.28 17.16
CA SER A 216 8.87 -9.64 17.44
C SER A 216 7.69 -9.95 16.51
N ILE A 217 7.84 -10.96 15.66
CA ILE A 217 6.73 -11.43 14.84
C ILE A 217 5.67 -12.01 15.80
N PRO A 218 4.43 -11.51 15.79
CA PRO A 218 3.34 -12.13 16.55
C PRO A 218 3.15 -13.58 16.16
N GLU A 219 2.40 -14.34 16.96
CA GLU A 219 2.07 -15.72 16.61
C GLU A 219 1.56 -15.80 15.18
N CYS A 220 2.23 -16.60 14.35
CA CYS A 220 2.02 -16.70 12.92
C CYS A 220 2.08 -18.17 12.51
N LYS A 221 1.15 -18.59 11.69
CA LYS A 221 1.02 -20.00 11.29
C LYS A 221 2.17 -20.46 10.38
N TYR A 222 2.67 -19.56 9.54
CA TYR A 222 3.77 -19.83 8.61
C TYR A 222 4.75 -18.67 8.63
N VAL A 223 6.03 -18.98 8.64
CA VAL A 223 7.13 -17.98 8.60
C VAL A 223 8.14 -18.41 7.56
N PHE A 224 8.38 -17.55 6.58
CA PHE A 224 9.38 -17.73 5.51
C PHE A 224 10.50 -16.71 5.70
N GLU A 225 11.61 -17.18 6.28
CA GLU A 225 12.76 -16.35 6.65
C GLU A 225 13.69 -16.06 5.44
N ASP A 226 13.57 -16.82 4.37
CA ASP A 226 14.37 -16.67 3.15
C ASP A 226 13.83 -15.61 2.18
N GLY A 227 12.64 -15.04 2.48
CA GLY A 227 12.01 -14.02 1.67
C GLY A 227 11.39 -14.52 0.37
N ASP A 228 11.35 -15.85 0.14
CA ASP A 228 10.75 -16.41 -1.06
C ASP A 228 9.24 -16.59 -0.92
N ILE A 229 8.48 -15.66 -1.51
CA ILE A 229 7.02 -15.76 -1.56
C ILE A 229 6.52 -16.99 -2.35
N GLY A 230 7.40 -17.64 -3.14
CA GLY A 230 7.07 -18.84 -3.89
C GLY A 230 6.54 -19.99 -3.04
N HIS A 231 6.93 -20.04 -1.76
CA HIS A 231 6.41 -21.01 -0.80
C HIS A 231 4.89 -20.92 -0.56
N VAL A 232 4.24 -19.81 -0.88
CA VAL A 232 2.77 -19.69 -0.84
C VAL A 232 2.10 -20.76 -1.70
N LEU A 233 2.72 -21.17 -2.81
CA LEU A 233 2.17 -22.20 -3.68
C LEU A 233 2.11 -23.59 -3.03
N GLU A 234 2.94 -23.85 -2.01
CA GLU A 234 2.87 -25.10 -1.24
C GLU A 234 1.56 -25.22 -0.45
N LEU A 235 0.94 -24.09 -0.09
CA LEU A 235 -0.33 -24.08 0.64
C LEU A 235 -1.50 -24.60 -0.21
N ILE A 236 -1.37 -24.60 -1.54
CA ILE A 236 -2.37 -25.14 -2.46
C ILE A 236 -2.02 -26.54 -2.96
N ALA A 237 -0.76 -26.95 -2.85
CA ALA A 237 -0.30 -28.26 -3.31
C ALA A 237 -0.52 -29.38 -2.28
N LYS A 238 -0.65 -29.08 -0.99
CA LYS A 238 -0.92 -30.05 0.06
C LYS A 238 -2.40 -30.45 0.00
N ARG A 239 -2.67 -31.58 -0.67
CA ARG A 239 -3.96 -32.29 -0.64
C ARG A 239 -4.13 -33.08 0.66
#